data_242d16279d519932c037d79071361b26
#
_entry.id   242d16279d519932c037d79071361b26
#
_cell.length_a   1.000
_cell.length_b   1.000
_cell.length_c   1.000
_cell.angle_alpha   90.00
_cell.angle_beta   90.00
_cell.angle_gamma   90.00
#
_symmetry.space_group_name_H-M   'P 1'
#
loop_
_entity.id
_entity.type
_entity.pdbx_description
1 polymer ?
#
loop_
_entity_poly.entity_id
_entity_poly.type
_entity_poly.pdbx_seq_one_letter_code
_entity_poly.pdbx_strand_id
1 'polypeptide(L)'
;MALSFGVTVLPDPPYQRLVELMVLAESQGFEYGWTYDSHVLWQDSFPILTLAAAATTTMKFGHQVTNPGTRDPTVVASLYATMHDMSNGRMVMGIGRGDSAVRYIGRQPV
;
A
#
# COMPACT_ATOMS: atom_id res chain seq x y z
N MET A 1 -22.39 -15.55 -5.36
CA MET A 1 -21.06 -14.97 -5.06
C MET A 1 -21.13 -13.47 -5.20
N ALA A 2 -20.77 -12.75 -4.15
CA ALA A 2 -20.72 -11.30 -4.21
C ALA A 2 -19.39 -10.82 -4.80
N LEU A 3 -19.43 -9.69 -5.50
CA LEU A 3 -18.22 -9.02 -5.98
C LEU A 3 -17.64 -8.16 -4.87
N SER A 4 -16.31 -8.16 -4.77
CA SER A 4 -15.57 -7.24 -3.91
C SER A 4 -14.92 -6.17 -4.77
N PHE A 5 -14.95 -4.92 -4.28
CA PHE A 5 -14.38 -3.79 -5.01
C PHE A 5 -13.24 -3.18 -4.22
N GLY A 6 -12.22 -2.78 -4.95
CA GLY A 6 -11.08 -2.06 -4.40
C GLY A 6 -10.89 -0.72 -5.09
N VAL A 7 -10.23 0.19 -4.41
CA VAL A 7 -9.83 1.48 -4.96
C VAL A 7 -8.31 1.60 -4.86
N THR A 8 -7.69 2.20 -5.87
CA THR A 8 -6.26 2.51 -5.85
C THR A 8 -6.08 4.02 -5.80
N VAL A 9 -5.30 4.48 -4.84
CA VAL A 9 -5.03 5.92 -4.65
C VAL A 9 -3.52 6.14 -4.72
N LEU A 10 -3.12 7.17 -5.46
CA LEU A 10 -1.71 7.55 -5.58
C LEU A 10 -1.20 8.13 -4.24
N PRO A 11 0.01 7.80 -3.82
CA PRO A 11 0.60 8.39 -2.62
C PRO A 11 1.24 9.76 -2.93
N ASP A 12 0.48 10.63 -3.58
CA ASP A 12 0.89 11.99 -3.92
C ASP A 12 0.69 12.95 -2.76
N PRO A 13 1.48 14.04 -2.68
CA PRO A 13 1.19 15.14 -1.76
C PRO A 13 -0.14 15.84 -2.10
N PRO A 14 -0.90 16.29 -1.09
CA PRO A 14 -0.66 16.06 0.33
C PRO A 14 -1.08 14.63 0.75
N TYR A 15 -0.30 14.02 1.63
CA TYR A 15 -0.58 12.63 2.07
C TYR A 15 -1.96 12.47 2.70
N GLN A 16 -2.48 13.53 3.30
CA GLN A 16 -3.82 13.55 3.90
C GLN A 16 -4.90 13.16 2.90
N ARG A 17 -4.68 13.49 1.62
CA ARG A 17 -5.64 13.17 0.57
C ARG A 17 -5.84 11.66 0.40
N LEU A 18 -4.76 10.90 0.46
CA LEU A 18 -4.84 9.44 0.40
C LEU A 18 -5.65 8.90 1.59
N VAL A 19 -5.36 9.37 2.79
CA VAL A 19 -6.06 8.93 4.01
C VAL A 19 -7.55 9.24 3.92
N GLU A 20 -7.90 10.46 3.51
CA GLU A 20 -9.29 10.89 3.35
C GLU A 20 -10.04 10.04 2.32
N LEU A 21 -9.40 9.74 1.19
CA LEU A 21 -10.01 8.91 0.15
C LEU A 21 -10.21 7.46 0.59
N MET A 22 -9.29 6.92 1.37
CA MET A 22 -9.45 5.58 1.93
C MET A 22 -10.60 5.50 2.94
N VAL A 23 -10.72 6.51 3.80
CA VAL A 23 -11.83 6.62 4.76
C VAL A 23 -13.17 6.74 4.01
N LEU A 24 -13.22 7.58 2.98
CA LEU A 24 -14.40 7.73 2.13
C LEU A 24 -14.76 6.41 1.44
N ALA A 25 -13.78 5.74 0.85
CA ALA A 25 -13.99 4.47 0.16
C ALA A 25 -14.56 3.42 1.11
N GLU A 26 -14.02 3.30 2.31
CA GLU A 26 -14.55 2.38 3.32
C GLU A 26 -16.02 2.69 3.64
N SER A 27 -16.34 3.97 3.81
CA SER A 27 -17.72 4.39 4.09
C SER A 27 -18.70 4.08 2.96
N GLN A 28 -18.19 3.93 1.73
CA GLN A 28 -18.98 3.61 0.54
C GLN A 28 -19.00 2.11 0.20
N GLY A 29 -18.42 1.27 1.06
CA GLY A 29 -18.47 -0.18 0.90
C GLY A 29 -17.34 -0.80 0.09
N PHE A 30 -16.27 -0.07 -0.21
CA PHE A 30 -15.09 -0.66 -0.81
C PHE A 30 -14.37 -1.54 0.23
N GLU A 31 -14.03 -2.75 -0.19
CA GLU A 31 -13.39 -3.72 0.72
C GLU A 31 -11.87 -3.62 0.73
N TYR A 32 -11.28 -3.10 -0.35
CA TYR A 32 -9.82 -3.03 -0.53
C TYR A 32 -9.39 -1.62 -0.86
N GLY A 33 -8.30 -1.18 -0.21
CA GLY A 33 -7.61 0.06 -0.53
C GLY A 33 -6.17 -0.24 -0.94
N TRP A 34 -5.80 0.17 -2.15
CA TRP A 34 -4.48 -0.09 -2.72
C TRP A 34 -3.74 1.22 -2.98
N THR A 35 -2.42 1.16 -2.89
CA THR A 35 -1.57 2.24 -3.38
C THR A 35 -0.35 1.67 -4.10
N TYR A 36 0.47 2.53 -4.67
CA TYR A 36 1.69 2.11 -5.35
C TYR A 36 2.90 2.29 -4.44
N ASP A 37 3.91 1.47 -4.63
CA ASP A 37 5.18 1.56 -3.92
C ASP A 37 6.29 1.93 -4.90
N SER A 38 6.45 3.22 -5.14
CA SER A 38 7.50 3.77 -5.99
C SER A 38 8.00 5.08 -5.39
N HIS A 39 8.95 4.97 -4.48
CA HIS A 39 9.46 6.10 -3.69
C HIS A 39 10.15 7.19 -4.51
N VAL A 40 10.57 6.87 -5.74
CA VAL A 40 11.18 7.84 -6.65
C VAL A 40 10.11 8.68 -7.35
N LEU A 41 8.95 8.09 -7.65
CA LEU A 41 7.86 8.77 -8.35
C LEU A 41 6.93 9.51 -7.39
N TRP A 42 6.69 8.94 -6.22
CA TRP A 42 5.75 9.47 -5.22
C TRP A 42 6.36 9.46 -3.83
N GLN A 43 5.59 9.88 -2.85
CA GLN A 43 5.99 9.77 -1.44
C GLN A 43 6.07 8.30 -1.03
N ASP A 44 6.81 8.02 0.04
CA ASP A 44 6.86 6.66 0.58
C ASP A 44 5.49 6.25 1.09
N SER A 45 4.96 5.18 0.53
CA SER A 45 3.58 4.74 0.77
C SER A 45 3.39 4.06 2.12
N PHE A 46 4.42 3.46 2.70
CA PHE A 46 4.28 2.71 3.97
C PHE A 46 3.82 3.59 5.14
N PRO A 47 4.44 4.76 5.40
CA PRO A 47 3.94 5.64 6.46
C PRO A 47 2.50 6.10 6.22
N ILE A 48 2.16 6.41 4.97
CA ILE A 48 0.82 6.90 4.62
C ILE A 48 -0.22 5.80 4.81
N LEU A 49 0.07 4.57 4.38
CA LEU A 49 -0.81 3.42 4.61
C LEU A 49 -1.01 3.13 6.09
N THR A 50 0.00 3.36 6.91
CA THR A 50 -0.13 3.20 8.37
C THR A 50 -1.18 4.15 8.93
N LEU A 51 -1.17 5.40 8.48
CA LEU A 51 -2.19 6.39 8.88
C LEU A 51 -3.57 5.99 8.37
N ALA A 52 -3.67 5.53 7.14
CA ALA A 52 -4.93 5.06 6.57
C ALA A 52 -5.49 3.86 7.33
N ALA A 53 -4.62 2.92 7.71
CA ALA A 53 -5.01 1.77 8.52
C ALA A 53 -5.53 2.20 9.90
N ALA A 54 -4.91 3.21 10.52
CA ALA A 54 -5.35 3.73 11.80
C ALA A 54 -6.69 4.49 11.71
N ALA A 55 -6.99 5.07 10.56
CA ALA A 55 -8.22 5.86 10.33
C ALA A 55 -9.41 5.02 9.88
N THR A 56 -9.22 3.73 9.62
CA THR A 56 -10.26 2.82 9.12
C THR A 56 -10.42 1.62 10.03
N THR A 57 -11.46 0.81 9.83
CA THR A 57 -11.76 -0.31 10.73
C THR A 57 -11.87 -1.66 10.04
N THR A 58 -12.35 -1.71 8.80
CA THR A 58 -12.68 -2.98 8.11
C THR A 58 -11.96 -3.15 6.78
N MET A 59 -11.57 -2.06 6.13
CA MET A 59 -10.92 -2.10 4.82
C MET A 59 -9.58 -2.82 4.89
N LYS A 60 -9.32 -3.68 3.91
CA LYS A 60 -8.02 -4.32 3.73
C LYS A 60 -7.12 -3.42 2.89
N PHE A 61 -5.84 -3.40 3.21
CA PHE A 61 -4.87 -2.49 2.60
C PHE A 61 -3.68 -3.23 2.01
N GLY A 62 -3.09 -2.64 1.01
CA GLY A 62 -1.84 -3.12 0.49
C GLY A 62 -1.31 -2.32 -0.68
N HIS A 63 -0.28 -2.84 -1.28
CA HIS A 63 0.30 -2.28 -2.49
C HIS A 63 -0.10 -3.09 -3.72
N GLN A 64 -0.37 -2.40 -4.78
CA GLN A 64 -0.49 -2.95 -6.12
C GLN A 64 0.52 -2.24 -7.03
N VAL A 65 1.80 -2.58 -6.95
CA VAL A 65 2.38 -3.62 -6.12
C VAL A 65 3.61 -3.08 -5.39
N THR A 66 4.08 -3.77 -4.33
CA THR A 66 5.44 -3.58 -3.83
C THR A 66 6.40 -4.53 -4.56
N ASN A 67 7.68 -4.49 -4.24
CA ASN A 67 8.69 -5.29 -4.91
C ASN A 67 9.83 -5.65 -3.94
N PRO A 68 10.63 -6.69 -4.26
CA PRO A 68 11.73 -7.10 -3.39
C PRO A 68 13.06 -6.38 -3.71
N GLY A 69 13.07 -5.42 -4.63
CA GLY A 69 14.30 -4.79 -5.13
C GLY A 69 14.64 -3.45 -4.53
N THR A 70 13.66 -2.68 -4.06
CA THR A 70 13.89 -1.35 -3.48
C THR A 70 14.20 -1.38 -1.99
N ARG A 71 13.82 -2.45 -1.32
CA ARG A 71 14.15 -2.74 0.07
C ARG A 71 14.55 -4.21 0.15
N ASP A 72 15.37 -4.57 1.12
CA ASP A 72 15.62 -5.98 1.38
C ASP A 72 14.27 -6.69 1.62
N PRO A 73 14.04 -7.86 1.03
CA PRO A 73 12.76 -8.58 1.21
C PRO A 73 12.38 -8.83 2.65
N THR A 74 13.35 -9.01 3.54
CA THR A 74 13.08 -9.18 4.98
C THR A 74 12.52 -7.91 5.60
N VAL A 75 12.93 -6.74 5.11
CA VAL A 75 12.39 -5.45 5.57
C VAL A 75 10.94 -5.29 5.12
N VAL A 76 10.62 -5.63 3.89
CA VAL A 76 9.24 -5.60 3.38
C VAL A 76 8.35 -6.57 4.18
N ALA A 77 8.84 -7.78 4.43
CA ALA A 77 8.12 -8.76 5.23
C ALA A 77 7.84 -8.25 6.65
N SER A 78 8.83 -7.62 7.27
CA SER A 78 8.67 -7.04 8.61
C SER A 78 7.67 -5.88 8.62
N LEU A 79 7.72 -5.00 7.63
CA LEU A 79 6.76 -3.90 7.49
C LEU A 79 5.33 -4.42 7.38
N TYR A 80 5.12 -5.39 6.51
CA TYR A 80 3.78 -5.97 6.32
C TYR A 80 3.28 -6.70 7.56
N ALA A 81 4.14 -7.49 8.21
CA ALA A 81 3.78 -8.20 9.44
C ALA A 81 3.39 -7.22 10.55
N THR A 82 4.15 -6.14 10.71
CA THR A 82 3.89 -5.11 11.71
C THR A 82 2.56 -4.39 11.43
N MET A 83 2.36 -3.95 10.19
CA MET A 83 1.13 -3.27 9.79
C MET A 83 -0.08 -4.21 9.85
N HIS A 84 0.11 -5.49 9.57
CA HIS A 84 -0.94 -6.50 9.69
C HIS A 84 -1.41 -6.62 11.14
N ASP A 85 -0.46 -6.69 12.07
CA ASP A 85 -0.77 -6.69 13.50
C ASP A 85 -1.46 -5.40 13.94
N MET A 86 -0.91 -4.24 13.55
CA MET A 86 -1.46 -2.93 13.90
C MET A 86 -2.87 -2.68 13.38
N SER A 87 -3.25 -3.33 12.28
CA SER A 87 -4.54 -3.16 11.61
C SER A 87 -5.55 -4.27 11.89
N ASN A 88 -5.30 -5.12 12.87
CA ASN A 88 -6.13 -6.29 13.15
C ASN A 88 -6.27 -7.24 11.94
N GLY A 89 -5.16 -7.52 11.27
CA GLY A 89 -5.13 -8.51 10.21
C GLY A 89 -5.67 -8.04 8.85
N ARG A 90 -5.55 -6.75 8.55
CA ARG A 90 -6.13 -6.16 7.32
C ARG A 90 -5.12 -5.90 6.19
N MET A 91 -3.84 -6.26 6.36
CA MET A 91 -2.85 -6.07 5.30
C MET A 91 -2.87 -7.21 4.29
N VAL A 92 -2.82 -6.85 3.01
CA VAL A 92 -2.74 -7.78 1.87
C VAL A 92 -1.58 -7.34 1.00
N MET A 93 -0.67 -8.25 0.70
CA MET A 93 0.52 -7.94 -0.09
C MET A 93 0.30 -8.25 -1.57
N GLY A 94 0.33 -7.21 -2.40
CA GLY A 94 0.55 -7.35 -3.83
C GLY A 94 2.03 -7.15 -4.11
N ILE A 95 2.69 -8.13 -4.71
CA ILE A 95 4.12 -8.06 -4.97
C ILE A 95 4.43 -8.37 -6.44
N GLY A 96 5.32 -7.59 -7.02
CA GLY A 96 5.79 -7.77 -8.38
C GLY A 96 7.31 -7.67 -8.45
N ARG A 97 7.86 -7.79 -9.66
CA ARG A 97 9.31 -7.73 -9.85
C ARG A 97 9.92 -6.34 -9.66
N GLY A 98 9.11 -5.28 -9.67
CA GLY A 98 9.55 -3.92 -9.37
C GLY A 98 10.17 -3.19 -10.53
N ASP A 99 9.50 -3.10 -11.66
CA ASP A 99 10.07 -2.59 -12.89
C ASP A 99 10.53 -1.13 -12.77
N SER A 100 9.63 -0.16 -12.67
CA SER A 100 10.00 1.25 -12.67
C SER A 100 10.80 1.65 -11.43
N ALA A 101 10.32 1.33 -10.25
CA ALA A 101 10.98 1.73 -9.00
C ALA A 101 12.41 1.18 -8.90
N VAL A 102 12.61 -0.07 -9.28
CA VAL A 102 13.92 -0.73 -9.23
C VAL A 102 14.87 -0.15 -10.27
N ARG A 103 14.38 0.11 -11.49
CA ARG A 103 15.21 0.68 -12.57
C ARG A 103 15.64 2.10 -12.26
N TYR A 104 14.77 2.91 -11.68
CA TYR A 104 15.11 4.30 -11.31
C TYR A 104 16.26 4.39 -10.30
N ILE A 105 16.48 3.39 -9.47
CA ILE A 105 17.62 3.36 -8.55
C ILE A 105 18.83 2.62 -9.13
N GLY A 106 18.81 2.30 -10.42
CA GLY A 106 19.94 1.69 -11.12
C GLY A 106 20.09 0.18 -10.89
N ARG A 107 19.04 -0.49 -10.45
CA ARG A 107 19.04 -1.94 -10.24
C ARG A 107 18.24 -2.66 -11.32
N GLN A 108 18.43 -3.97 -11.40
CA GLN A 108 17.65 -4.82 -12.29
C GLN A 108 16.46 -5.42 -11.54
N PRO A 109 15.26 -5.42 -12.14
CA PRO A 109 14.12 -6.15 -11.59
C PRO A 109 14.39 -7.64 -11.46
N VAL A 110 13.77 -8.24 -10.50
CA VAL A 110 13.89 -9.69 -10.26
C VAL A 110 13.32 -10.51 -11.44
#